data_4f3bca819c4f5f00d9790f5e449135a3
#
_entry.id   4f3bca819c4f5f00d9790f5e449135a3
#
_cell.length_a   1.000
_cell.length_b   1.000
_cell.length_c   1.000
_cell.angle_alpha   90.00
_cell.angle_beta   90.00
_cell.angle_gamma   90.00
#
_symmetry.space_group_name_H-M   'P 1'
#
loop_
_entity.id
_entity.type
_entity.pdbx_description
1 polymer ?
#
loop_
_entity_poly.entity_id
_entity_poly.type
_entity_poly.pdbx_seq_one_letter_code
_entity_poly.pdbx_strand_id
1 'polypeptide(L)'
;MKLARSREAGFISKTRTPRARVILLVLVLLALPSIGLADDRTVIRPGWNAFSPQQDIELGKKASTQVPRQFALLDNKRVDQYLQRLGTRLAAHAPGYKYPYQYRCINSETINAFALPGGFVYINRGVIENADDEAQLAAVMAHETAHVALRHGTSQATKAYAAEAGINLVGALIGGNTATLLMGRFLGGVGIPIAFLKMSRTDESQADILGAQILHDSGYDPQAMADFYEKLGQLPQPAEFFSDHPSPEHRIERIDQEVDRLNGAPANATHDSREFEAIKRYVKLLPPPPPKPVGSAADAATDGPAIPSSEYASFANDEFTLAYPDNWKSQAQYAGAAFSPEGGVLKDAQGNSVVAYGVIVSVFPSPNIAGNAPTLEEANKDLIASLVQSNPKLSVMRAPESATLGGQPALSTYLQGDSSAGGAGAEWLVTTLRPNGLFYVICIAPQKDYETYSSAFRAVIHSVRFPN
;
A
#
# COMPACT_ATOMS: atom_id res chain seq x y z
N MET A 1 -12.25 -113.00 11.50
CA MET A 1 -10.85 -113.09 11.03
C MET A 1 -10.28 -111.64 10.85
N LYS A 2 -9.15 -111.38 11.54
CA LYS A 2 -8.25 -110.21 11.48
C LYS A 2 -8.86 -108.84 11.95
N LEU A 3 -8.58 -108.41 13.19
CA LEU A 3 -7.44 -107.68 13.73
C LEU A 3 -7.11 -106.36 12.98
N ALA A 4 -7.24 -105.20 13.57
CA ALA A 4 -6.11 -104.39 14.06
C ALA A 4 -6.53 -103.00 14.54
N ARG A 5 -6.24 -102.76 15.77
CA ARG A 5 -5.35 -101.76 16.36
C ARG A 5 -5.75 -100.25 16.19
N SER A 6 -6.12 -99.79 17.38
CA SER A 6 -6.09 -98.38 17.84
C SER A 6 -4.78 -97.63 17.57
N ARG A 7 -4.85 -96.33 17.31
CA ARG A 7 -3.82 -95.32 17.64
C ARG A 7 -4.48 -94.09 18.17
N GLU A 8 -4.27 -93.88 19.44
CA GLU A 8 -4.51 -92.61 20.08
C GLU A 8 -3.59 -91.54 19.51
N ALA A 9 -4.11 -90.36 19.17
CA ALA A 9 -3.33 -89.18 18.88
C ALA A 9 -3.56 -88.09 19.96
N GLY A 10 -2.52 -87.93 20.77
CA GLY A 10 -2.51 -86.95 21.85
C GLY A 10 -2.64 -85.55 21.38
N PHE A 11 -3.57 -84.83 22.05
CA PHE A 11 -3.83 -83.44 21.84
C PHE A 11 -2.85 -82.59 22.70
N ILE A 12 -1.81 -82.01 22.10
CA ILE A 12 -0.87 -81.14 22.77
C ILE A 12 -1.48 -79.70 22.80
N SER A 13 -2.01 -79.32 23.93
CA SER A 13 -2.41 -77.96 24.25
C SER A 13 -1.17 -77.08 24.35
N LYS A 14 -0.92 -76.25 23.33
CA LYS A 14 0.05 -75.16 23.42
C LYS A 14 -0.58 -73.94 24.09
N THR A 15 -0.36 -73.79 25.38
CA THR A 15 -0.63 -72.61 26.17
C THR A 15 0.23 -71.44 25.64
N ARG A 16 -0.37 -70.53 24.90
CA ARG A 16 0.26 -69.22 24.52
C ARG A 16 0.49 -68.38 25.77
N THR A 17 1.73 -68.12 26.10
CA THR A 17 2.16 -67.30 27.23
C THR A 17 1.62 -65.90 27.19
N PRO A 18 1.18 -65.28 28.31
CA PRO A 18 0.61 -63.94 28.35
C PRO A 18 1.60 -62.85 27.88
N ARG A 19 2.91 -63.12 27.84
CA ARG A 19 3.95 -62.19 27.38
C ARG A 19 3.83 -61.79 25.91
N ALA A 20 3.38 -62.68 25.01
CA ALA A 20 3.23 -62.39 23.58
C ALA A 20 2.08 -61.44 23.29
N ARG A 21 0.99 -61.43 24.13
CA ARG A 21 -0.14 -60.53 23.99
C ARG A 21 0.20 -59.12 24.46
N VAL A 22 1.04 -58.96 25.52
CA VAL A 22 1.47 -57.66 26.04
C VAL A 22 2.42 -56.98 25.04
N ILE A 23 3.35 -57.70 24.43
CA ILE A 23 4.28 -57.18 23.40
C ILE A 23 3.52 -56.73 22.15
N LEU A 24 2.48 -57.45 21.73
CA LEU A 24 1.67 -57.05 20.57
C LEU A 24 0.84 -55.81 20.86
N LEU A 25 0.32 -55.64 22.09
CA LEU A 25 -0.43 -54.44 22.50
C LEU A 25 0.46 -53.20 22.61
N VAL A 26 1.70 -53.34 23.08
CA VAL A 26 2.68 -52.24 23.16
C VAL A 26 3.16 -51.86 21.77
N LEU A 27 3.37 -52.78 20.84
CA LEU A 27 3.74 -52.51 19.46
C LEU A 27 2.60 -51.85 18.66
N VAL A 28 1.33 -52.16 18.94
CA VAL A 28 0.18 -51.50 18.32
C VAL A 28 -0.01 -50.09 18.89
N LEU A 29 0.30 -49.81 20.17
CA LEU A 29 0.29 -48.46 20.74
C LEU A 29 1.44 -47.57 20.22
N LEU A 30 2.61 -48.17 19.84
CA LEU A 30 3.72 -47.42 19.24
C LEU A 30 3.54 -47.19 17.72
N ALA A 31 2.58 -47.88 17.08
CA ALA A 31 2.23 -47.72 15.67
C ALA A 31 0.99 -46.81 15.45
N LEU A 32 0.46 -46.16 16.49
CA LEU A 32 -0.50 -45.08 16.26
C LEU A 32 0.24 -43.97 15.51
N PRO A 33 -0.18 -43.61 14.28
CA PRO A 33 0.36 -42.42 13.68
C PRO A 33 0.12 -41.30 14.69
N SER A 34 1.15 -40.52 15.01
CA SER A 34 0.99 -39.24 15.67
C SER A 34 -0.05 -38.53 14.83
N ILE A 35 -1.27 -38.41 15.32
CA ILE A 35 -2.25 -37.48 14.75
C ILE A 35 -1.59 -36.15 15.02
N GLY A 36 -0.79 -35.69 14.06
CA GLY A 36 -0.35 -34.31 14.05
C GLY A 36 -1.64 -33.51 14.16
N LEU A 37 -1.78 -32.73 15.24
CA LEU A 37 -2.85 -31.74 15.33
C LEU A 37 -2.83 -31.02 13.99
N ALA A 38 -3.92 -31.12 13.23
CA ALA A 38 -4.05 -30.38 11.99
C ALA A 38 -3.76 -28.92 12.35
N ASP A 39 -2.83 -28.33 11.62
CA ASP A 39 -2.52 -26.91 11.76
C ASP A 39 -3.81 -26.14 11.47
N ASP A 40 -4.45 -25.61 12.52
CA ASP A 40 -5.76 -24.95 12.45
C ASP A 40 -5.64 -23.46 12.09
N ARG A 41 -4.42 -23.04 11.69
CA ARG A 41 -4.13 -21.66 11.31
C ARG A 41 -5.00 -21.18 10.16
N THR A 42 -5.31 -19.90 10.15
CA THR A 42 -6.09 -19.28 9.09
C THR A 42 -5.31 -19.28 7.77
N VAL A 43 -5.90 -19.85 6.72
CA VAL A 43 -5.29 -19.85 5.38
C VAL A 43 -5.54 -18.52 4.68
N ILE A 44 -4.50 -17.72 4.52
CA ILE A 44 -4.53 -16.45 3.79
C ILE A 44 -3.92 -16.65 2.40
N ARG A 45 -4.57 -16.10 1.39
CA ARG A 45 -4.09 -16.15 0.00
C ARG A 45 -3.99 -14.75 -0.58
N PRO A 46 -2.97 -14.47 -1.43
CA PRO A 46 -2.88 -13.20 -2.14
C PRO A 46 -4.17 -12.92 -2.94
N GLY A 47 -4.58 -11.68 -2.96
CA GLY A 47 -5.70 -11.20 -3.75
C GLY A 47 -5.40 -11.16 -5.25
N TRP A 48 -6.41 -10.79 -6.05
CA TRP A 48 -6.21 -10.57 -7.48
C TRP A 48 -5.15 -9.50 -7.74
N ASN A 49 -4.24 -9.80 -8.69
CA ASN A 49 -3.10 -8.95 -8.99
C ASN A 49 -2.69 -9.12 -10.47
N ALA A 50 -2.64 -8.03 -11.21
CA ALA A 50 -2.23 -8.01 -12.61
C ALA A 50 -0.71 -8.12 -12.79
N PHE A 51 0.07 -7.82 -11.73
CA PHE A 51 1.53 -7.86 -11.78
C PHE A 51 2.06 -9.26 -11.48
N SER A 52 3.17 -9.64 -12.09
CA SER A 52 3.96 -10.79 -11.69
C SER A 52 4.86 -10.45 -10.48
N PRO A 53 5.34 -11.43 -9.71
CA PRO A 53 6.30 -11.19 -8.63
C PRO A 53 7.58 -10.49 -9.10
N GLN A 54 8.03 -10.75 -10.33
CA GLN A 54 9.20 -10.09 -10.91
C GLN A 54 8.94 -8.60 -11.14
N GLN A 55 7.74 -8.26 -11.62
CA GLN A 55 7.32 -6.87 -11.79
C GLN A 55 7.17 -6.14 -10.45
N ASP A 56 6.76 -6.84 -9.37
CA ASP A 56 6.77 -6.27 -8.03
C ASP A 56 8.19 -5.84 -7.63
N ILE A 57 9.21 -6.67 -7.91
CA ILE A 57 10.61 -6.35 -7.60
C ILE A 57 11.07 -5.12 -8.40
N GLU A 58 10.75 -5.03 -9.68
CA GLU A 58 11.13 -3.89 -10.53
C GLU A 58 10.47 -2.59 -10.06
N LEU A 59 9.16 -2.65 -9.76
CA LEU A 59 8.41 -1.52 -9.23
C LEU A 59 8.96 -1.04 -7.88
N GLY A 60 9.17 -1.97 -6.96
CA GLY A 60 9.70 -1.66 -5.65
C GLY A 60 11.13 -1.12 -5.71
N LYS A 61 11.99 -1.70 -6.55
CA LYS A 61 13.33 -1.18 -6.77
C LYS A 61 13.31 0.27 -7.27
N LYS A 62 12.43 0.61 -8.20
CA LYS A 62 12.29 1.99 -8.66
C LYS A 62 11.72 2.90 -7.57
N ALA A 63 10.66 2.47 -6.87
CA ALA A 63 10.07 3.22 -5.79
C ALA A 63 11.08 3.45 -4.64
N SER A 64 11.92 2.46 -4.32
CA SER A 64 12.94 2.57 -3.28
C SER A 64 13.99 3.65 -3.56
N THR A 65 14.25 4.00 -4.83
CA THR A 65 15.15 5.12 -5.18
C THR A 65 14.56 6.49 -4.83
N GLN A 66 13.25 6.58 -4.61
CA GLN A 66 12.57 7.82 -4.23
C GLN A 66 12.49 7.99 -2.71
N VAL A 67 12.66 6.91 -1.93
CA VAL A 67 12.60 6.97 -0.45
C VAL A 67 13.56 8.01 0.13
N PRO A 68 14.87 8.07 -0.28
CA PRO A 68 15.77 9.08 0.29
C PRO A 68 15.43 10.53 -0.05
N ARG A 69 14.56 10.74 -1.05
CA ARG A 69 14.08 12.09 -1.43
C ARG A 69 12.92 12.56 -0.57
N GLN A 70 12.16 11.63 0.01
CA GLN A 70 10.95 11.90 0.80
C GLN A 70 11.17 11.67 2.28
N PHE A 71 12.11 10.80 2.65
CA PHE A 71 12.39 10.41 4.01
C PHE A 71 13.89 10.46 4.29
N ALA A 72 14.27 11.00 5.44
CA ALA A 72 15.65 10.92 5.90
C ALA A 72 15.97 9.48 6.31
N LEU A 73 16.87 8.81 5.60
CA LEU A 73 17.37 7.51 6.05
C LEU A 73 18.29 7.69 7.25
N LEU A 74 18.30 6.72 8.16
CA LEU A 74 19.22 6.75 9.30
C LEU A 74 20.67 6.52 8.85
N ASP A 75 20.87 5.79 7.72
CA ASP A 75 22.18 5.45 7.13
C ASP A 75 23.19 4.89 8.14
N ASN A 76 22.71 4.08 9.06
CA ASN A 76 23.52 3.47 10.11
C ASN A 76 23.68 1.97 9.88
N LYS A 77 24.88 1.56 9.47
CA LYS A 77 25.19 0.15 9.16
C LYS A 77 24.84 -0.82 10.28
N ARG A 78 25.04 -0.42 11.55
CA ARG A 78 24.77 -1.27 12.70
C ARG A 78 23.26 -1.53 12.83
N VAL A 79 22.45 -0.49 12.71
CA VAL A 79 20.98 -0.59 12.79
C VAL A 79 20.43 -1.32 11.58
N ASP A 80 20.85 -0.96 10.36
CA ASP A 80 20.40 -1.61 9.13
C ASP A 80 20.75 -3.10 9.09
N GLN A 81 21.96 -3.48 9.53
CA GLN A 81 22.36 -4.88 9.62
C GLN A 81 21.54 -5.67 10.65
N TYR A 82 21.20 -5.05 11.78
CA TYR A 82 20.34 -5.66 12.78
C TYR A 82 18.93 -5.90 12.18
N LEU A 83 18.31 -4.87 11.61
CA LEU A 83 17.00 -5.00 10.97
C LEU A 83 17.01 -6.02 9.83
N GLN A 84 18.08 -6.04 9.03
CA GLN A 84 18.21 -7.02 7.94
C GLN A 84 18.28 -8.46 8.47
N ARG A 85 19.03 -8.73 9.57
CA ARG A 85 19.09 -10.08 10.16
C ARG A 85 17.73 -10.49 10.73
N LEU A 86 17.09 -9.64 11.51
CA LEU A 86 15.77 -9.87 12.07
C LEU A 86 14.73 -10.09 10.95
N GLY A 87 14.70 -9.19 9.97
CA GLY A 87 13.78 -9.29 8.84
C GLY A 87 14.03 -10.52 7.96
N THR A 88 15.30 -10.93 7.75
CA THR A 88 15.61 -12.17 7.01
C THR A 88 15.08 -13.41 7.74
N ARG A 89 15.15 -13.44 9.07
CA ARG A 89 14.56 -14.52 9.88
C ARG A 89 13.04 -14.58 9.69
N LEU A 90 12.35 -13.44 9.74
CA LEU A 90 10.91 -13.35 9.51
C LEU A 90 10.53 -13.74 8.07
N ALA A 91 11.22 -13.19 7.07
CA ALA A 91 10.97 -13.44 5.66
C ALA A 91 11.19 -14.91 5.24
N ALA A 92 12.02 -15.66 5.96
CA ALA A 92 12.20 -17.09 5.71
C ALA A 92 10.88 -17.86 5.88
N HIS A 93 10.01 -17.42 6.78
CA HIS A 93 8.71 -18.02 7.09
C HIS A 93 7.54 -17.38 6.32
N ALA A 94 7.78 -16.31 5.55
CA ALA A 94 6.76 -15.72 4.70
C ALA A 94 6.38 -16.68 3.56
N PRO A 95 5.08 -16.94 3.35
CA PRO A 95 4.62 -17.84 2.29
C PRO A 95 4.76 -17.23 0.89
N GLY A 96 4.55 -18.02 -0.13
CA GLY A 96 4.51 -17.58 -1.52
C GLY A 96 5.87 -17.34 -2.15
N TYR A 97 5.98 -16.31 -2.97
CA TYR A 97 7.21 -15.99 -3.70
C TYR A 97 8.31 -15.49 -2.74
N LYS A 98 9.53 -16.00 -2.91
CA LYS A 98 10.67 -15.59 -2.07
C LYS A 98 11.31 -14.33 -2.63
N TYR A 99 10.85 -13.17 -2.14
CA TYR A 99 11.37 -11.86 -2.50
C TYR A 99 12.78 -11.62 -1.91
N PRO A 100 13.61 -10.77 -2.54
CA PRO A 100 14.90 -10.34 -2.00
C PRO A 100 14.69 -9.23 -0.94
N TYR A 101 14.14 -9.59 0.22
CA TYR A 101 13.80 -8.62 1.26
C TYR A 101 14.97 -7.77 1.72
N GLN A 102 14.74 -6.46 1.80
CA GLN A 102 15.68 -5.45 2.27
C GLN A 102 15.00 -4.60 3.34
N TYR A 103 15.62 -4.51 4.51
CA TYR A 103 15.09 -3.77 5.66
C TYR A 103 16.00 -2.60 5.96
N ARG A 104 15.47 -1.39 6.02
CA ARG A 104 16.22 -0.16 6.30
C ARG A 104 15.52 0.71 7.33
N CYS A 105 16.33 1.51 8.06
CA CYS A 105 15.80 2.42 9.06
C CYS A 105 15.61 3.83 8.48
N ILE A 106 14.42 4.40 8.75
CA ILE A 106 14.15 5.83 8.54
C ILE A 106 14.44 6.59 9.82
N ASN A 107 15.16 7.70 9.72
CA ASN A 107 15.45 8.60 10.82
C ASN A 107 14.23 9.49 11.13
N SER A 108 13.21 8.91 11.73
CA SER A 108 11.98 9.57 12.17
C SER A 108 11.56 9.03 13.53
N GLU A 109 11.18 9.90 14.45
CA GLU A 109 10.66 9.53 15.78
C GLU A 109 9.21 9.06 15.73
N THR A 110 8.50 9.28 14.62
CA THR A 110 7.14 8.78 14.47
C THR A 110 7.11 7.26 14.47
N ILE A 111 6.15 6.68 15.16
CA ILE A 111 5.95 5.22 15.18
C ILE A 111 5.24 4.85 13.87
N ASN A 112 6.01 4.43 12.88
CA ASN A 112 5.52 4.01 11.58
C ASN A 112 6.50 3.06 10.88
N ALA A 113 5.97 2.26 9.96
CA ALA A 113 6.72 1.41 9.04
C ALA A 113 5.95 1.31 7.74
N PHE A 114 6.59 0.95 6.64
CA PHE A 114 5.91 0.65 5.40
C PHE A 114 6.73 -0.30 4.51
N ALA A 115 6.02 -1.03 3.66
CA ALA A 115 6.61 -1.91 2.67
C ALA A 115 6.27 -1.47 1.24
N LEU A 116 7.26 -1.50 0.36
CA LEU A 116 7.08 -1.36 -1.07
C LEU A 116 7.00 -2.75 -1.73
N PRO A 117 6.39 -2.87 -2.90
CA PRO A 117 6.36 -4.14 -3.63
C PRO A 117 7.76 -4.75 -3.77
N GLY A 118 7.82 -6.08 -3.86
CA GLY A 118 9.08 -6.78 -4.11
C GLY A 118 10.05 -6.89 -2.95
N GLY A 119 9.67 -6.46 -1.72
CA GLY A 119 10.41 -6.75 -0.49
C GLY A 119 11.25 -5.60 0.06
N PHE A 120 10.99 -4.36 -0.29
CA PHE A 120 11.69 -3.19 0.29
C PHE A 120 10.88 -2.68 1.49
N VAL A 121 11.39 -2.89 2.70
CA VAL A 121 10.71 -2.59 3.97
C VAL A 121 11.46 -1.51 4.73
N TYR A 122 10.73 -0.51 5.20
CA TYR A 122 11.28 0.65 5.91
C TYR A 122 10.64 0.76 7.28
N ILE A 123 11.48 0.88 8.30
CA ILE A 123 11.07 0.98 9.70
C ILE A 123 11.56 2.30 10.26
N ASN A 124 10.65 3.13 10.79
CA ASN A 124 11.04 4.35 11.48
C ASN A 124 11.77 4.01 12.78
N ARG A 125 12.79 4.81 13.14
CA ARG A 125 13.49 4.61 14.42
C ARG A 125 12.53 4.69 15.62
N GLY A 126 11.44 5.45 15.50
CA GLY A 126 10.40 5.53 16.52
C GLY A 126 9.76 4.19 16.88
N VAL A 127 9.70 3.22 15.96
CA VAL A 127 9.29 1.85 16.26
C VAL A 127 10.29 1.17 17.19
N ILE A 128 11.59 1.27 16.88
CA ILE A 128 12.67 0.68 17.70
C ILE A 128 12.71 1.31 19.09
N GLU A 129 12.50 2.62 19.18
CA GLU A 129 12.54 3.37 20.45
C GLU A 129 11.35 3.02 21.35
N ASN A 130 10.19 2.71 20.77
CA ASN A 130 8.95 2.49 21.49
C ASN A 130 8.57 1.01 21.66
N ALA A 131 9.12 0.08 20.89
CA ALA A 131 8.94 -1.35 21.16
C ALA A 131 9.50 -1.69 22.55
N ASP A 132 8.76 -2.42 23.39
CA ASP A 132 9.22 -2.77 24.74
C ASP A 132 10.31 -3.83 24.68
N ASP A 133 10.19 -4.78 23.76
CA ASP A 133 11.12 -5.88 23.52
C ASP A 133 11.30 -6.14 22.01
N GLU A 134 12.17 -7.11 21.68
CA GLU A 134 12.45 -7.50 20.29
C GLU A 134 11.20 -8.10 19.60
N ALA A 135 10.35 -8.80 20.34
CA ALA A 135 9.16 -9.42 19.75
C ALA A 135 8.16 -8.37 19.23
N GLN A 136 8.00 -7.23 19.92
CA GLN A 136 7.17 -6.12 19.44
C GLN A 136 7.74 -5.47 18.17
N LEU A 137 9.07 -5.27 18.08
CA LEU A 137 9.70 -4.82 16.84
C LEU A 137 9.52 -5.85 15.72
N ALA A 138 9.75 -7.13 16.03
CA ALA A 138 9.54 -8.22 15.08
C ALA A 138 8.09 -8.29 14.61
N ALA A 139 7.11 -7.95 15.46
CA ALA A 139 5.69 -7.91 15.11
C ALA A 139 5.39 -6.89 14.01
N VAL A 140 5.88 -5.66 14.14
CA VAL A 140 5.75 -4.64 13.09
C VAL A 140 6.43 -5.11 11.80
N MET A 141 7.65 -5.64 11.91
CA MET A 141 8.37 -6.13 10.74
C MET A 141 7.70 -7.35 10.08
N ALA A 142 7.06 -8.23 10.84
CA ALA A 142 6.30 -9.37 10.32
C ALA A 142 5.02 -8.91 9.60
N HIS A 143 4.34 -7.90 10.13
CA HIS A 143 3.19 -7.26 9.48
C HIS A 143 3.57 -6.68 8.12
N GLU A 144 4.67 -5.91 8.02
CA GLU A 144 5.17 -5.38 6.75
C GLU A 144 5.60 -6.49 5.79
N THR A 145 6.24 -7.54 6.32
CA THR A 145 6.62 -8.72 5.54
C THR A 145 5.39 -9.45 4.99
N ALA A 146 4.31 -9.52 5.75
CA ALA A 146 3.03 -10.09 5.32
C ALA A 146 2.39 -9.29 4.18
N HIS A 147 2.43 -7.94 4.23
CA HIS A 147 1.98 -7.10 3.12
C HIS A 147 2.70 -7.43 1.81
N VAL A 148 4.02 -7.63 1.87
CA VAL A 148 4.82 -8.02 0.69
C VAL A 148 4.46 -9.44 0.23
N ALA A 149 4.40 -10.41 1.13
CA ALA A 149 4.10 -11.80 0.82
C ALA A 149 2.72 -11.95 0.15
N LEU A 150 1.72 -11.19 0.62
CA LEU A 150 0.36 -11.13 0.09
C LEU A 150 0.22 -10.18 -1.10
N ARG A 151 1.29 -9.43 -1.43
CA ARG A 151 1.34 -8.54 -2.59
C ARG A 151 0.28 -7.43 -2.55
N HIS A 152 -0.05 -6.94 -1.34
CA HIS A 152 -1.13 -5.98 -1.13
C HIS A 152 -0.93 -4.70 -1.93
N GLY A 153 0.28 -4.11 -1.97
CA GLY A 153 0.56 -2.88 -2.71
C GLY A 153 0.20 -2.96 -4.19
N THR A 154 0.66 -4.00 -4.90
CA THR A 154 0.35 -4.17 -6.33
C THR A 154 -1.07 -4.68 -6.59
N SER A 155 -1.66 -5.43 -5.65
CA SER A 155 -3.08 -5.77 -5.69
C SER A 155 -3.96 -4.52 -5.60
N GLN A 156 -3.68 -3.60 -4.66
CA GLN A 156 -4.40 -2.33 -4.54
C GLN A 156 -4.21 -1.45 -5.78
N ALA A 157 -2.98 -1.35 -6.30
CA ALA A 157 -2.72 -0.65 -7.55
C ALA A 157 -3.52 -1.24 -8.73
N THR A 158 -3.64 -2.57 -8.78
CA THR A 158 -4.45 -3.27 -9.79
C THR A 158 -5.94 -2.93 -9.65
N LYS A 159 -6.47 -2.95 -8.43
CA LYS A 159 -7.89 -2.62 -8.14
C LYS A 159 -8.19 -1.16 -8.45
N ALA A 160 -7.30 -0.23 -8.05
CA ALA A 160 -7.45 1.19 -8.33
C ALA A 160 -7.51 1.45 -9.83
N TYR A 161 -6.61 0.83 -10.60
CA TYR A 161 -6.63 0.93 -12.06
C TYR A 161 -7.91 0.35 -12.68
N ALA A 162 -8.35 -0.83 -12.22
CA ALA A 162 -9.58 -1.44 -12.75
C ALA A 162 -10.82 -0.57 -12.47
N ALA A 163 -10.86 0.07 -11.30
CA ALA A 163 -11.93 1.01 -10.94
C ALA A 163 -11.89 2.27 -11.81
N GLU A 164 -10.70 2.85 -12.02
CA GLU A 164 -10.50 4.04 -12.86
C GLU A 164 -10.85 3.79 -14.33
N ALA A 165 -10.47 2.62 -14.85
CA ALA A 165 -10.71 2.26 -16.25
C ALA A 165 -12.17 1.87 -16.56
N GLY A 166 -13.05 1.80 -15.57
CA GLY A 166 -14.44 1.35 -15.75
C GLY A 166 -14.55 -0.07 -16.33
N ILE A 167 -13.47 -0.85 -16.24
CA ILE A 167 -13.35 -2.15 -16.88
C ILE A 167 -14.07 -3.19 -16.02
N ASN A 168 -15.09 -3.82 -16.59
CA ASN A 168 -15.55 -5.12 -16.10
C ASN A 168 -14.37 -6.09 -16.10
N LEU A 169 -13.92 -6.48 -14.93
CA LEU A 169 -12.70 -7.21 -14.58
C LEU A 169 -12.35 -8.40 -15.49
N VAL A 170 -13.35 -9.01 -16.11
CA VAL A 170 -13.22 -10.23 -16.91
C VAL A 170 -12.61 -9.99 -18.31
N GLY A 171 -12.87 -8.82 -18.91
CA GLY A 171 -12.36 -8.50 -20.25
C GLY A 171 -10.88 -8.06 -20.27
N ALA A 172 -10.41 -7.43 -19.21
CA ALA A 172 -9.03 -6.94 -19.10
C ALA A 172 -7.99 -8.06 -18.86
N LEU A 173 -8.44 -9.20 -18.32
CA LEU A 173 -7.56 -10.34 -18.01
C LEU A 173 -7.12 -11.14 -19.24
N ILE A 174 -7.77 -10.99 -20.38
CA ILE A 174 -7.53 -11.80 -21.60
C ILE A 174 -6.52 -11.15 -22.55
N GLY A 175 -6.22 -9.86 -22.39
CA GLY A 175 -5.22 -9.15 -23.22
C GLY A 175 -3.89 -8.98 -22.50
N GLY A 176 -2.84 -9.66 -22.93
CA GLY A 176 -1.50 -9.70 -22.32
C GLY A 176 -0.76 -8.35 -22.15
N ASN A 177 -1.40 -7.21 -22.38
CA ASN A 177 -0.81 -5.87 -22.33
C ASN A 177 -1.12 -5.09 -21.05
N THR A 178 -2.05 -5.54 -20.19
CA THR A 178 -2.49 -4.77 -19.02
C THR A 178 -1.36 -4.56 -18.01
N ALA A 179 -0.59 -5.60 -17.72
CA ALA A 179 0.55 -5.50 -16.80
C ALA A 179 1.64 -4.56 -17.35
N THR A 180 1.90 -4.58 -18.66
CA THR A 180 2.90 -3.71 -19.32
C THR A 180 2.45 -2.25 -19.29
N LEU A 181 1.17 -1.97 -19.54
CA LEU A 181 0.58 -0.64 -19.44
C LEU A 181 0.66 -0.12 -17.99
N LEU A 182 0.31 -0.96 -17.00
CA LEU A 182 0.44 -0.63 -15.59
C LEU A 182 1.89 -0.38 -15.19
N MET A 183 2.82 -1.22 -15.64
CA MET A 183 4.26 -1.02 -15.42
C MET A 183 4.72 0.32 -15.97
N GLY A 184 4.40 0.65 -17.24
CA GLY A 184 4.74 1.93 -17.85
C GLY A 184 4.21 3.11 -17.05
N ARG A 185 2.99 3.02 -16.59
CA ARG A 185 2.34 4.02 -15.76
C ARG A 185 3.04 4.20 -14.40
N PHE A 186 3.30 3.13 -13.65
CA PHE A 186 3.98 3.21 -12.34
C PHE A 186 5.47 3.53 -12.44
N LEU A 187 6.12 3.14 -13.55
CA LEU A 187 7.52 3.45 -13.78
C LEU A 187 7.76 4.87 -14.32
N GLY A 188 6.75 5.52 -14.92
CA GLY A 188 6.84 6.89 -15.46
C GLY A 188 6.73 7.99 -14.38
N GLY A 189 6.13 7.71 -13.21
CA GLY A 189 5.91 8.70 -12.15
C GLY A 189 7.15 9.05 -11.32
N VAL A 190 7.18 10.28 -10.79
CA VAL A 190 8.14 10.71 -9.78
C VAL A 190 7.52 10.54 -8.40
N GLY A 191 8.21 9.81 -7.51
CA GLY A 191 7.74 9.55 -6.15
C GLY A 191 7.28 8.12 -5.91
N ILE A 192 6.93 7.80 -4.66
CA ILE A 192 6.35 6.52 -4.27
C ILE A 192 4.84 6.61 -4.58
N PRO A 193 4.30 5.73 -5.45
CA PRO A 193 2.86 5.75 -5.71
C PRO A 193 2.08 5.49 -4.43
N ILE A 194 1.20 6.41 -4.05
CA ILE A 194 0.35 6.31 -2.84
C ILE A 194 -0.45 5.00 -2.83
N ALA A 195 -0.82 4.49 -4.02
CA ALA A 195 -1.50 3.21 -4.15
C ALA A 195 -0.73 2.01 -3.56
N PHE A 196 0.61 2.10 -3.43
CA PHE A 196 1.40 1.05 -2.79
C PHE A 196 1.40 1.13 -1.26
N LEU A 197 1.10 2.30 -0.71
CA LEU A 197 1.12 2.55 0.73
C LEU A 197 -0.28 2.52 1.34
N LYS A 198 -1.34 2.61 0.53
CA LYS A 198 -2.72 2.67 1.02
C LYS A 198 -3.33 1.27 1.06
N MET A 199 -3.51 0.74 2.26
CA MET A 199 -4.06 -0.58 2.47
C MET A 199 -5.56 -0.52 2.80
N SER A 200 -6.32 -1.53 2.37
CA SER A 200 -7.71 -1.68 2.79
C SER A 200 -7.80 -2.36 4.16
N ARG A 201 -8.93 -2.20 4.86
CA ARG A 201 -9.18 -2.91 6.13
C ARG A 201 -9.04 -4.43 6.01
N THR A 202 -9.34 -4.98 4.85
CA THR A 202 -9.17 -6.42 4.57
C THR A 202 -7.69 -6.78 4.45
N ASP A 203 -6.88 -5.94 3.76
CA ASP A 203 -5.44 -6.17 3.64
C ASP A 203 -4.77 -6.09 5.01
N GLU A 204 -5.18 -5.14 5.87
CA GLU A 204 -4.70 -5.03 7.24
C GLU A 204 -5.01 -6.28 8.06
N SER A 205 -6.25 -6.76 8.02
CA SER A 205 -6.65 -7.98 8.71
C SER A 205 -5.85 -9.20 8.24
N GLN A 206 -5.57 -9.30 6.94
CA GLN A 206 -4.77 -10.38 6.38
C GLN A 206 -3.29 -10.26 6.80
N ALA A 207 -2.76 -9.04 6.85
CA ALA A 207 -1.38 -8.79 7.29
C ALA A 207 -1.20 -9.07 8.78
N ASP A 208 -2.18 -8.77 9.62
CA ASP A 208 -2.16 -9.10 11.05
C ASP A 208 -2.10 -10.62 11.27
N ILE A 209 -3.03 -11.35 10.66
CA ILE A 209 -3.11 -12.81 10.80
C ILE A 209 -1.84 -13.48 10.27
N LEU A 210 -1.40 -13.13 9.06
CA LEU A 210 -0.19 -13.72 8.50
C LEU A 210 1.08 -13.26 9.25
N GLY A 211 1.10 -12.01 9.72
CA GLY A 211 2.20 -11.49 10.54
C GLY A 211 2.34 -12.26 11.86
N ALA A 212 1.22 -12.57 12.54
CA ALA A 212 1.23 -13.42 13.74
C ALA A 212 1.75 -14.84 13.44
N GLN A 213 1.36 -15.43 12.30
CA GLN A 213 1.89 -16.72 11.86
C GLN A 213 3.40 -16.66 11.59
N ILE A 214 3.87 -15.62 10.89
CA ILE A 214 5.31 -15.41 10.63
C ILE A 214 6.10 -15.25 11.94
N LEU A 215 5.57 -14.51 12.91
CA LEU A 215 6.17 -14.39 14.25
C LEU A 215 6.32 -15.74 14.92
N HIS A 216 5.22 -16.47 15.04
CA HIS A 216 5.19 -17.81 15.64
C HIS A 216 6.23 -18.74 15.00
N ASP A 217 6.20 -18.86 13.66
CA ASP A 217 7.09 -19.74 12.90
C ASP A 217 8.57 -19.30 12.97
N SER A 218 8.79 -18.00 13.22
CA SER A 218 10.12 -17.43 13.47
C SER A 218 10.58 -17.62 14.93
N GLY A 219 9.77 -18.24 15.79
CA GLY A 219 10.09 -18.51 17.18
C GLY A 219 9.93 -17.29 18.10
N TYR A 220 9.13 -16.31 17.73
CA TYR A 220 8.67 -15.21 18.58
C TYR A 220 7.29 -15.50 19.16
N ASP A 221 6.94 -14.81 20.25
CA ASP A 221 5.58 -14.81 20.74
C ASP A 221 4.69 -13.96 19.81
N PRO A 222 3.68 -14.54 19.15
CA PRO A 222 2.80 -13.78 18.28
C PRO A 222 1.91 -12.78 19.03
N GLN A 223 1.70 -12.96 20.35
CA GLN A 223 0.94 -12.04 21.20
C GLN A 223 1.58 -10.65 21.25
N ALA A 224 2.91 -10.54 21.05
CA ALA A 224 3.62 -9.27 21.01
C ALA A 224 3.06 -8.28 19.97
N MET A 225 2.35 -8.76 18.94
CA MET A 225 1.67 -7.90 17.96
C MET A 225 0.45 -7.22 18.59
N ALA A 226 -0.39 -7.95 19.29
CA ALA A 226 -1.55 -7.41 19.99
C ALA A 226 -1.11 -6.44 21.09
N ASP A 227 -0.10 -6.81 21.88
CA ASP A 227 0.46 -5.99 22.96
C ASP A 227 0.99 -4.64 22.43
N PHE A 228 1.68 -4.67 21.29
CA PHE A 228 2.16 -3.43 20.64
C PHE A 228 1.01 -2.55 20.17
N TYR A 229 -0.04 -3.12 19.58
CA TYR A 229 -1.22 -2.35 19.13
C TYR A 229 -2.01 -1.78 20.30
N GLU A 230 -2.16 -2.52 21.39
CA GLU A 230 -2.77 -2.02 22.62
C GLU A 230 -2.00 -0.81 23.17
N LYS A 231 -0.69 -0.92 23.24
CA LYS A 231 0.20 0.19 23.61
C LYS A 231 0.01 1.41 22.72
N LEU A 232 -0.01 1.24 21.41
CA LEU A 232 -0.23 2.34 20.46
C LEU A 232 -1.58 3.01 20.65
N GLY A 233 -2.63 2.25 20.98
CA GLY A 233 -3.97 2.76 21.28
C GLY A 233 -4.05 3.62 22.54
N GLN A 234 -3.09 3.49 23.46
CA GLN A 234 -3.02 4.25 24.70
C GLN A 234 -2.23 5.57 24.58
N LEU A 235 -1.61 5.85 23.42
CA LEU A 235 -0.86 7.08 23.21
C LEU A 235 -1.79 8.29 23.18
N PRO A 236 -1.35 9.46 23.71
CA PRO A 236 -2.16 10.69 23.73
C PRO A 236 -2.57 11.20 22.34
N GLN A 237 -1.80 10.87 21.31
CA GLN A 237 -2.13 11.10 19.91
C GLN A 237 -2.07 9.77 19.18
N PRO A 238 -3.01 9.53 18.22
CA PRO A 238 -2.95 8.34 17.39
C PRO A 238 -1.58 8.22 16.73
N ALA A 239 -0.95 7.05 16.82
CA ALA A 239 0.28 6.79 16.11
C ALA A 239 0.07 6.97 14.60
N GLU A 240 1.04 7.58 13.90
CA GLU A 240 0.99 7.75 12.43
C GLU A 240 0.79 6.39 11.73
N PHE A 241 1.23 5.32 12.38
CA PHE A 241 0.99 3.93 11.96
C PHE A 241 -0.50 3.67 11.64
N PHE A 242 -1.44 4.13 12.46
CA PHE A 242 -2.88 3.91 12.21
C PHE A 242 -3.48 4.84 11.14
N SER A 243 -2.75 5.87 10.68
CA SER A 243 -3.19 6.68 9.53
C SER A 243 -2.86 6.00 8.20
N ASP A 244 -1.75 5.29 8.14
CA ASP A 244 -1.30 4.56 6.96
C ASP A 244 -1.86 3.12 6.94
N HIS A 245 -2.05 2.53 8.13
CA HIS A 245 -2.65 1.24 8.39
C HIS A 245 -3.98 1.40 9.14
N PRO A 246 -5.11 1.68 8.44
CA PRO A 246 -6.38 1.94 9.10
C PRO A 246 -6.74 0.84 10.07
N SER A 247 -7.01 1.21 11.33
CA SER A 247 -7.40 0.25 12.35
C SER A 247 -8.76 -0.37 11.99
N PRO A 248 -8.86 -1.62 11.57
CA PRO A 248 -10.14 -2.31 11.56
C PRO A 248 -10.59 -2.50 13.00
N GLU A 249 -11.87 -2.32 13.23
CA GLU A 249 -12.49 -2.75 14.49
C GLU A 249 -12.05 -4.20 14.77
N HIS A 250 -11.66 -4.48 16.01
CA HIS A 250 -11.26 -5.82 16.46
C HIS A 250 -9.92 -6.38 15.88
N ARG A 251 -8.91 -5.54 15.60
CA ARG A 251 -7.57 -6.03 15.20
C ARG A 251 -6.98 -6.95 16.25
N ILE A 252 -6.96 -6.50 17.52
CA ILE A 252 -6.43 -7.25 18.66
C ILE A 252 -7.17 -8.58 18.80
N GLU A 253 -8.52 -8.57 18.81
CA GLU A 253 -9.32 -9.79 18.90
C GLU A 253 -9.00 -10.83 17.80
N ARG A 254 -8.75 -10.38 16.57
CA ARG A 254 -8.38 -11.31 15.48
C ARG A 254 -6.99 -11.89 15.64
N ILE A 255 -6.05 -11.08 16.14
CA ILE A 255 -4.70 -11.57 16.45
C ILE A 255 -4.80 -12.62 17.57
N ASP A 256 -5.55 -12.34 18.65
CA ASP A 256 -5.76 -13.28 19.74
C ASP A 256 -6.38 -14.60 19.24
N GLN A 257 -7.40 -14.53 18.39
CA GLN A 257 -8.01 -15.72 17.79
C GLN A 257 -7.00 -16.51 16.94
N GLU A 258 -6.10 -15.86 16.21
CA GLU A 258 -5.07 -16.56 15.44
C GLU A 258 -3.99 -17.15 16.36
N VAL A 259 -3.61 -16.44 17.41
CA VAL A 259 -2.70 -16.97 18.46
C VAL A 259 -3.27 -18.24 19.08
N ASP A 260 -4.57 -18.26 19.39
CA ASP A 260 -5.26 -19.47 19.89
C ASP A 260 -5.19 -20.62 18.88
N ARG A 261 -5.38 -20.36 17.59
CA ARG A 261 -5.27 -21.36 16.50
C ARG A 261 -3.85 -21.92 16.35
N LEU A 262 -2.85 -21.08 16.64
CA LEU A 262 -1.44 -21.47 16.66
C LEU A 262 -1.07 -22.25 17.93
N ASN A 263 -2.01 -22.46 18.88
CA ASN A 263 -1.79 -23.05 20.19
C ASN A 263 -0.88 -22.20 21.10
N GLY A 264 -0.97 -20.86 20.96
CA GLY A 264 -0.19 -19.90 21.73
C GLY A 264 1.22 -19.68 21.19
N ALA A 265 2.09 -19.19 22.07
CA ALA A 265 3.49 -18.98 21.73
C ALA A 265 4.25 -20.32 21.53
N PRO A 266 5.24 -20.35 20.62
CA PRO A 266 6.09 -21.55 20.47
C PRO A 266 6.87 -21.81 21.76
N ALA A 267 7.20 -23.09 22.00
CA ALA A 267 8.03 -23.47 23.14
C ALA A 267 9.37 -22.70 23.08
N ASN A 268 9.76 -22.04 24.16
CA ASN A 268 10.94 -21.14 24.24
C ASN A 268 10.85 -19.95 23.29
N ALA A 269 9.67 -19.34 23.13
CA ALA A 269 9.50 -18.12 22.35
C ALA A 269 10.50 -17.04 22.77
N THR A 270 11.10 -16.38 21.78
CA THR A 270 11.95 -15.22 22.00
C THR A 270 11.08 -14.00 22.26
N HIS A 271 11.24 -13.34 23.41
CA HIS A 271 10.60 -12.06 23.69
C HIS A 271 11.60 -10.94 23.45
N ASP A 272 12.82 -11.07 23.97
CA ASP A 272 13.82 -10.02 23.88
C ASP A 272 15.23 -10.57 23.61
N SER A 273 16.14 -9.70 23.15
CA SER A 273 17.53 -10.03 22.94
C SER A 273 18.46 -8.94 23.44
N ARG A 274 19.67 -9.35 23.86
CA ARG A 274 20.73 -8.40 24.24
C ARG A 274 21.10 -7.48 23.07
N GLU A 275 20.96 -7.96 21.85
CA GLU A 275 21.26 -7.18 20.66
C GLU A 275 20.23 -6.09 20.46
N PHE A 276 18.92 -6.41 20.55
CA PHE A 276 17.84 -5.42 20.50
C PHE A 276 18.02 -4.33 21.55
N GLU A 277 18.23 -4.72 22.79
CA GLU A 277 18.48 -3.79 23.88
C GLU A 277 19.67 -2.84 23.61
N ALA A 278 20.75 -3.35 23.01
CA ALA A 278 21.89 -2.54 22.63
C ALA A 278 21.60 -1.60 21.45
N ILE A 279 20.78 -2.03 20.49
CA ILE A 279 20.31 -1.21 19.36
C ILE A 279 19.35 -0.13 19.84
N LYS A 280 18.36 -0.48 20.67
CA LYS A 280 17.39 0.46 21.24
C LYS A 280 18.06 1.57 22.03
N ARG A 281 19.00 1.20 22.95
CA ARG A 281 19.79 2.19 23.68
C ARG A 281 20.61 3.08 22.75
N TYR A 282 21.23 2.50 21.72
CA TYR A 282 22.01 3.24 20.76
C TYR A 282 21.15 4.24 19.97
N VAL A 283 19.99 3.81 19.47
CA VAL A 283 19.07 4.66 18.70
C VAL A 283 18.54 5.82 19.54
N LYS A 284 18.19 5.58 20.83
CA LYS A 284 17.76 6.63 21.76
C LYS A 284 18.83 7.69 22.07
N LEU A 285 20.09 7.40 21.84
CA LEU A 285 21.20 8.35 22.04
C LEU A 285 21.53 9.13 20.76
N LEU A 286 20.93 8.80 19.63
CA LEU A 286 21.14 9.55 18.40
C LEU A 286 20.53 10.95 18.52
N PRO A 287 21.13 11.95 17.84
CA PRO A 287 20.52 13.27 17.79
C PRO A 287 19.10 13.19 17.19
N PRO A 288 18.22 14.15 17.51
CA PRO A 288 16.92 14.25 16.88
C PRO A 288 17.04 14.16 15.36
N PRO A 289 16.04 13.59 14.68
CA PRO A 289 16.02 13.55 13.22
C PRO A 289 16.23 14.97 12.68
N PRO A 290 16.88 15.12 11.51
CA PRO A 290 16.87 16.41 10.83
C PRO A 290 15.40 16.83 10.63
N PRO A 291 15.10 18.13 10.73
CA PRO A 291 13.76 18.60 10.40
C PRO A 291 13.39 18.03 9.03
N LYS A 292 12.13 17.57 8.89
CA LYS A 292 11.63 17.06 7.60
C LYS A 292 12.10 18.04 6.53
N PRO A 293 12.64 17.58 5.39
CA PRO A 293 12.97 18.48 4.30
C PRO A 293 11.76 19.38 4.09
N VAL A 294 11.96 20.69 4.12
CA VAL A 294 10.90 21.68 3.89
C VAL A 294 10.37 21.43 2.49
N GLY A 295 9.32 20.63 2.38
CA GLY A 295 8.75 20.06 1.17
C GLY A 295 7.57 19.14 1.46
N SER A 296 7.39 18.69 2.71
CA SER A 296 6.15 18.05 3.16
C SER A 296 5.25 19.11 3.80
N ALA A 297 4.22 19.52 3.07
CA ALA A 297 3.21 20.47 3.53
C ALA A 297 2.47 19.93 4.76
N ALA A 298 2.94 20.26 5.95
CA ALA A 298 2.23 20.00 7.19
C ALA A 298 2.57 20.96 8.34
N ASP A 299 3.11 22.17 8.10
CA ASP A 299 3.19 23.22 9.12
C ASP A 299 3.41 24.59 8.45
N ALA A 300 2.32 25.16 7.92
CA ALA A 300 2.21 26.60 7.70
C ALA A 300 0.74 27.01 7.84
N ALA A 301 0.28 27.05 9.07
CA ALA A 301 -0.90 27.81 9.42
C ALA A 301 -0.48 29.25 9.71
N THR A 302 -0.25 30.04 8.64
CA THR A 302 -0.36 31.51 8.67
C THR A 302 -0.53 32.00 7.23
N ASP A 303 -1.66 32.66 6.99
CA ASP A 303 -2.03 33.39 5.77
C ASP A 303 -2.02 32.54 4.48
N GLY A 304 -3.18 32.08 4.04
CA GLY A 304 -3.55 31.49 2.75
C GLY A 304 -2.46 31.07 1.75
N PRO A 305 -2.75 30.27 0.74
CA PRO A 305 -1.71 29.83 -0.18
C PRO A 305 -1.12 31.01 -0.95
N ALA A 306 0.17 30.92 -1.29
CA ALA A 306 0.89 31.99 -1.98
C ALA A 306 0.17 32.41 -3.28
N ILE A 307 -0.01 33.71 -3.46
CA ILE A 307 -0.57 34.29 -4.69
C ILE A 307 0.32 33.88 -5.89
N PRO A 308 -0.28 33.49 -7.05
CA PRO A 308 0.49 33.13 -8.23
C PRO A 308 1.47 34.22 -8.68
N SER A 309 2.73 33.86 -8.92
CA SER A 309 3.74 34.73 -9.52
C SER A 309 3.35 35.14 -10.93
N SER A 310 3.85 36.31 -11.38
CA SER A 310 3.78 36.74 -12.78
C SER A 310 4.85 36.11 -13.67
N GLU A 311 5.88 35.46 -13.07
CA GLU A 311 6.92 34.71 -13.78
C GLU A 311 6.50 33.24 -13.90
N TYR A 312 6.96 32.56 -14.98
CA TYR A 312 6.51 31.21 -15.30
C TYR A 312 7.68 30.28 -15.51
N ALA A 313 7.63 29.12 -14.88
CA ALA A 313 8.46 27.98 -15.14
C ALA A 313 7.83 27.06 -16.20
N SER A 314 8.64 26.29 -16.92
CA SER A 314 8.17 25.33 -17.92
C SER A 314 8.15 23.93 -17.37
N PHE A 315 7.10 23.16 -17.69
CA PHE A 315 7.01 21.72 -17.48
C PHE A 315 6.92 21.02 -18.84
N ALA A 316 7.63 19.90 -18.99
CA ALA A 316 7.58 19.07 -20.19
C ALA A 316 7.66 17.58 -19.81
N ASN A 317 6.86 16.78 -20.49
CA ASN A 317 6.95 15.31 -20.50
C ASN A 317 6.65 14.80 -21.93
N ASP A 318 6.52 13.49 -22.11
CA ASP A 318 6.29 12.87 -23.42
C ASP A 318 4.88 13.17 -23.97
N GLU A 319 3.94 13.66 -23.18
CA GLU A 319 2.53 13.88 -23.54
C GLU A 319 2.21 15.35 -23.82
N PHE A 320 2.84 16.28 -23.09
CA PHE A 320 2.55 17.71 -23.20
C PHE A 320 3.67 18.58 -22.61
N THR A 321 3.64 19.86 -23.02
CA THR A 321 4.38 20.93 -22.34
C THR A 321 3.42 22.00 -21.90
N LEU A 322 3.72 22.70 -20.79
CA LEU A 322 3.00 23.88 -20.32
C LEU A 322 3.89 24.80 -19.49
N ALA A 323 3.43 26.04 -19.28
CA ALA A 323 4.03 26.98 -18.36
C ALA A 323 3.12 27.16 -17.12
N TYR A 324 3.72 27.28 -15.95
CA TYR A 324 3.02 27.48 -14.66
C TYR A 324 3.75 28.52 -13.82
N PRO A 325 3.10 29.23 -12.88
CA PRO A 325 3.76 30.23 -12.03
C PRO A 325 5.00 29.61 -11.34
N ASP A 326 6.14 30.30 -11.42
CA ASP A 326 7.43 29.78 -10.94
C ASP A 326 7.48 29.55 -9.41
N ASN A 327 6.61 30.24 -8.67
CA ASN A 327 6.42 30.04 -7.22
C ASN A 327 5.48 28.86 -6.89
N TRP A 328 4.97 28.14 -7.90
CA TRP A 328 4.22 26.91 -7.68
C TRP A 328 5.15 25.69 -7.71
N LYS A 329 4.76 24.65 -7.00
CA LYS A 329 5.43 23.35 -7.02
C LYS A 329 4.75 22.44 -8.05
N SER A 330 5.54 21.84 -8.92
CA SER A 330 5.05 20.77 -9.81
C SER A 330 5.20 19.41 -9.14
N GLN A 331 4.13 18.64 -9.11
CA GLN A 331 4.13 17.24 -8.70
C GLN A 331 3.71 16.41 -9.89
N ALA A 332 4.64 15.61 -10.43
CA ALA A 332 4.28 14.65 -11.44
C ALA A 332 3.27 13.66 -10.86
N GLN A 333 2.14 13.52 -11.52
CA GLN A 333 1.11 12.54 -11.23
C GLN A 333 1.11 11.47 -12.31
N TYR A 334 0.41 10.41 -12.02
CA TYR A 334 0.34 9.16 -12.74
C TYR A 334 0.17 9.24 -14.28
N ALA A 335 -0.71 10.11 -14.80
CA ALA A 335 -0.93 10.35 -16.24
C ALA A 335 -0.88 11.85 -16.55
N GLY A 336 -0.10 12.62 -15.75
CA GLY A 336 -0.06 14.05 -15.88
C GLY A 336 0.80 14.72 -14.82
N ALA A 337 0.36 15.86 -14.33
CA ALA A 337 1.02 16.61 -13.27
C ALA A 337 0.02 17.49 -12.49
N ALA A 338 0.31 17.76 -11.24
CA ALA A 338 -0.35 18.79 -10.45
C ALA A 338 0.60 19.95 -10.22
N PHE A 339 0.06 21.15 -10.25
CA PHE A 339 0.79 22.42 -10.03
C PHE A 339 0.04 23.19 -8.96
N SER A 340 0.69 23.49 -7.85
CA SER A 340 0.02 24.16 -6.72
C SER A 340 0.98 25.12 -6.03
N PRO A 341 0.48 26.26 -5.52
CA PRO A 341 1.26 27.13 -4.64
C PRO A 341 1.62 26.42 -3.35
N GLU A 342 2.58 26.96 -2.61
CA GLU A 342 2.83 26.53 -1.24
C GLU A 342 1.58 26.76 -0.40
N GLY A 343 1.14 25.77 0.40
CA GLY A 343 -0.14 25.78 1.09
C GLY A 343 -1.36 25.47 0.22
N GLY A 344 -1.19 25.20 -1.09
CA GLY A 344 -2.30 24.89 -2.01
C GLY A 344 -2.78 23.44 -1.98
N VAL A 345 -2.03 22.54 -1.34
CA VAL A 345 -2.42 21.15 -1.10
C VAL A 345 -2.85 21.00 0.35
N LEU A 346 -4.07 20.57 0.58
CA LEU A 346 -4.66 20.40 1.91
C LEU A 346 -4.99 18.94 2.19
N LYS A 347 -5.36 18.64 3.42
CA LYS A 347 -5.90 17.33 3.81
C LYS A 347 -7.42 17.37 3.76
N ASP A 348 -8.05 16.39 3.11
CA ASP A 348 -9.49 16.19 3.19
C ASP A 348 -9.91 15.60 4.55
N ALA A 349 -11.21 15.41 4.78
CA ALA A 349 -11.76 14.85 6.00
C ALA A 349 -11.30 13.40 6.27
N GLN A 350 -10.75 12.71 5.25
CA GLN A 350 -10.20 11.36 5.32
C GLN A 350 -8.68 11.36 5.44
N GLY A 351 -8.04 12.55 5.52
CA GLY A 351 -6.59 12.70 5.63
C GLY A 351 -5.82 12.59 4.30
N ASN A 352 -6.51 12.49 3.16
CA ASN A 352 -5.85 12.46 1.85
C ASN A 352 -5.38 13.86 1.46
N SER A 353 -4.22 13.94 0.78
CA SER A 353 -3.77 15.19 0.18
C SER A 353 -4.58 15.50 -1.07
N VAL A 354 -5.22 16.67 -1.10
CA VAL A 354 -6.02 17.15 -2.22
C VAL A 354 -5.54 18.54 -2.64
N VAL A 355 -5.54 18.80 -3.93
CA VAL A 355 -5.26 20.14 -4.46
C VAL A 355 -6.49 21.00 -4.21
N ALA A 356 -6.37 21.94 -3.28
CA ALA A 356 -7.40 22.95 -2.99
C ALA A 356 -7.19 24.24 -3.78
N TYR A 357 -5.93 24.51 -4.19
CA TYR A 357 -5.54 25.62 -5.05
C TYR A 357 -4.49 25.14 -6.05
N GLY A 358 -4.78 25.25 -7.32
CA GLY A 358 -3.82 24.86 -8.35
C GLY A 358 -4.44 24.29 -9.62
N VAL A 359 -3.64 23.54 -10.36
CA VAL A 359 -4.01 22.93 -11.63
C VAL A 359 -3.62 21.46 -11.61
N ILE A 360 -4.53 20.60 -12.03
CA ILE A 360 -4.27 19.19 -12.30
C ILE A 360 -4.39 18.97 -13.81
N VAL A 361 -3.39 18.32 -14.40
CA VAL A 361 -3.39 17.90 -15.78
C VAL A 361 -3.26 16.40 -15.82
N SER A 362 -4.14 15.72 -16.57
CA SER A 362 -4.10 14.26 -16.68
C SER A 362 -4.83 13.78 -17.94
N VAL A 363 -4.82 12.46 -18.15
CA VAL A 363 -5.56 11.79 -19.22
C VAL A 363 -6.59 10.86 -18.61
N PHE A 364 -7.85 11.07 -18.95
CA PHE A 364 -8.94 10.18 -18.61
C PHE A 364 -9.03 9.08 -19.69
N PRO A 365 -8.90 7.81 -19.32
CA PRO A 365 -9.01 6.72 -20.27
C PRO A 365 -10.40 6.70 -20.89
N SER A 366 -10.47 6.83 -22.20
CA SER A 366 -11.74 6.72 -22.94
C SER A 366 -11.74 5.40 -23.69
N PRO A 367 -12.44 4.36 -23.20
CA PRO A 367 -12.39 3.05 -23.83
C PRO A 367 -13.08 3.09 -25.20
N ASN A 368 -12.41 2.51 -26.19
CA ASN A 368 -12.98 2.26 -27.50
C ASN A 368 -13.99 1.10 -27.37
N ILE A 369 -15.26 1.40 -27.14
CA ILE A 369 -16.33 0.40 -26.99
C ILE A 369 -16.81 0.00 -28.39
N ALA A 370 -16.62 -1.26 -28.74
CA ALA A 370 -17.15 -1.89 -29.98
C ALA A 370 -16.65 -1.27 -31.30
N GLY A 371 -15.42 -0.74 -31.33
CA GLY A 371 -14.82 -0.25 -32.59
C GLY A 371 -15.16 1.19 -32.95
N ASN A 372 -15.94 1.90 -32.14
CA ASN A 372 -16.19 3.34 -32.29
C ASN A 372 -15.44 4.12 -31.23
N ALA A 373 -14.57 5.05 -31.67
CA ALA A 373 -13.98 6.02 -30.76
C ALA A 373 -15.08 6.99 -30.28
N PRO A 374 -15.13 7.32 -28.96
CA PRO A 374 -16.12 8.25 -28.44
C PRO A 374 -15.90 9.66 -29.02
N THR A 375 -16.95 10.42 -29.12
CA THR A 375 -16.86 11.86 -29.42
C THR A 375 -16.27 12.61 -28.22
N LEU A 376 -15.83 13.85 -28.45
CA LEU A 376 -15.31 14.70 -27.39
C LEU A 376 -16.40 14.96 -26.31
N GLU A 377 -17.64 15.14 -26.72
CA GLU A 377 -18.80 15.36 -25.85
C GLU A 377 -19.09 14.14 -24.97
N GLU A 378 -19.06 12.93 -25.56
CA GLU A 378 -19.27 11.68 -24.84
C GLU A 378 -18.16 11.46 -23.81
N ALA A 379 -16.91 11.58 -24.20
CA ALA A 379 -15.76 11.40 -23.32
C ALA A 379 -15.74 12.45 -22.19
N ASN A 380 -16.09 13.71 -22.48
CA ASN A 380 -16.21 14.78 -21.48
C ASN A 380 -17.34 14.49 -20.47
N LYS A 381 -18.49 13.99 -20.95
CA LYS A 381 -19.60 13.59 -20.09
C LYS A 381 -19.21 12.44 -19.15
N ASP A 382 -18.48 11.45 -19.65
CA ASP A 382 -18.00 10.31 -18.86
C ASP A 382 -17.00 10.74 -17.79
N LEU A 383 -16.07 11.65 -18.11
CA LEU A 383 -15.17 12.24 -17.13
C LEU A 383 -15.94 12.99 -16.05
N ILE A 384 -16.87 13.87 -16.41
CA ILE A 384 -17.69 14.61 -15.44
C ILE A 384 -18.49 13.65 -14.55
N ALA A 385 -19.07 12.59 -15.11
CA ALA A 385 -19.77 11.58 -14.33
C ALA A 385 -18.85 10.88 -13.31
N SER A 386 -17.62 10.57 -13.70
CA SER A 386 -16.60 9.99 -12.82
C SER A 386 -16.19 10.95 -11.71
N LEU A 387 -15.99 12.24 -12.02
CA LEU A 387 -15.69 13.27 -11.03
C LEU A 387 -16.84 13.44 -10.01
N VAL A 388 -18.08 13.47 -10.47
CA VAL A 388 -19.27 13.56 -9.60
C VAL A 388 -19.43 12.30 -8.75
N GLN A 389 -19.14 11.12 -9.29
CA GLN A 389 -19.15 9.88 -8.50
C GLN A 389 -18.12 9.91 -7.37
N SER A 390 -16.94 10.47 -7.62
CA SER A 390 -15.87 10.61 -6.62
C SER A 390 -16.12 11.76 -5.64
N ASN A 391 -16.87 12.78 -6.06
CA ASN A 391 -17.30 13.92 -5.25
C ASN A 391 -18.80 14.20 -5.47
N PRO A 392 -19.69 13.57 -4.68
CA PRO A 392 -21.14 13.69 -4.87
C PRO A 392 -21.73 15.11 -4.75
N LYS A 393 -20.95 16.06 -4.20
CA LYS A 393 -21.32 17.47 -4.09
C LYS A 393 -20.87 18.29 -5.29
N LEU A 394 -20.13 17.69 -6.23
CA LEU A 394 -19.73 18.35 -7.46
C LEU A 394 -20.91 18.47 -8.41
N SER A 395 -21.10 19.61 -9.01
CA SER A 395 -22.18 19.89 -9.95
C SER A 395 -21.71 20.76 -11.12
N VAL A 396 -22.30 20.59 -12.28
CA VAL A 396 -22.02 21.40 -13.47
C VAL A 396 -22.75 22.74 -13.34
N MET A 397 -21.99 23.84 -13.29
CA MET A 397 -22.52 25.19 -13.19
C MET A 397 -22.97 25.75 -14.52
N ARG A 398 -22.29 25.36 -15.61
CA ARG A 398 -22.55 25.84 -16.96
C ARG A 398 -22.31 24.67 -17.95
N ALA A 399 -23.18 24.55 -18.93
CA ALA A 399 -23.02 23.57 -20.01
C ALA A 399 -21.63 23.71 -20.67
N PRO A 400 -21.03 22.62 -21.14
CA PRO A 400 -19.76 22.66 -21.85
C PRO A 400 -19.81 23.61 -23.08
N GLU A 401 -18.84 24.49 -23.19
CA GLU A 401 -18.67 25.42 -24.29
C GLU A 401 -17.49 25.00 -25.16
N SER A 402 -17.57 25.25 -26.47
CA SER A 402 -16.47 24.98 -27.39
C SER A 402 -15.26 25.83 -27.04
N ALA A 403 -14.07 25.24 -27.01
CA ALA A 403 -12.79 25.85 -26.68
C ALA A 403 -11.67 25.31 -27.56
N THR A 404 -10.45 25.74 -27.31
CA THR A 404 -9.23 25.21 -27.94
C THR A 404 -8.18 24.94 -26.85
N LEU A 405 -7.53 23.79 -26.89
CA LEU A 405 -6.45 23.43 -25.99
C LEU A 405 -5.27 22.85 -26.79
N GLY A 406 -4.10 23.50 -26.71
CA GLY A 406 -2.92 23.08 -27.46
C GLY A 406 -3.13 23.00 -28.98
N GLY A 407 -4.00 23.86 -29.54
CA GLY A 407 -4.37 23.88 -30.95
C GLY A 407 -5.38 22.82 -31.39
N GLN A 408 -5.91 22.04 -30.45
CA GLN A 408 -6.91 21.00 -30.71
C GLN A 408 -8.33 21.49 -30.28
N PRO A 409 -9.40 20.97 -30.91
CA PRO A 409 -10.77 21.18 -30.45
C PRO A 409 -10.91 20.73 -28.99
N ALA A 410 -11.57 21.55 -28.18
CA ALA A 410 -11.71 21.32 -26.73
C ALA A 410 -13.10 21.72 -26.23
N LEU A 411 -13.45 21.25 -25.04
CA LEU A 411 -14.61 21.69 -24.28
C LEU A 411 -14.16 22.36 -22.98
N SER A 412 -14.82 23.45 -22.63
CA SER A 412 -14.64 24.20 -21.40
C SER A 412 -15.88 24.07 -20.53
N THR A 413 -15.73 23.57 -19.31
CA THR A 413 -16.85 23.31 -18.37
C THR A 413 -16.52 23.92 -17.02
N TYR A 414 -17.49 24.62 -16.41
CA TYR A 414 -17.35 25.12 -15.05
C TYR A 414 -18.12 24.21 -14.08
N LEU A 415 -17.43 23.77 -13.02
CA LEU A 415 -17.98 22.89 -11.99
C LEU A 415 -17.92 23.62 -10.63
N GLN A 416 -18.81 23.26 -9.74
CA GLN A 416 -18.85 23.72 -8.36
C GLN A 416 -19.01 22.54 -7.42
N GLY A 417 -18.25 22.54 -6.32
CA GLY A 417 -18.33 21.55 -5.26
C GLY A 417 -17.94 22.17 -3.92
N ASP A 418 -17.68 21.34 -2.93
CA ASP A 418 -17.09 21.80 -1.66
C ASP A 418 -15.58 21.92 -1.81
N SER A 419 -15.03 23.03 -1.30
CA SER A 419 -13.57 23.21 -1.24
C SER A 419 -12.99 22.60 0.03
N SER A 420 -11.88 21.89 -0.09
CA SER A 420 -11.10 21.40 1.06
C SER A 420 -10.53 22.54 1.92
N ALA A 421 -10.47 23.77 1.38
CA ALA A 421 -10.14 24.98 2.14
C ALA A 421 -11.36 25.60 2.85
N GLY A 422 -12.51 24.93 2.81
CA GLY A 422 -13.78 25.39 3.36
C GLY A 422 -14.61 26.23 2.39
N GLY A 423 -15.92 26.09 2.47
CA GLY A 423 -16.88 26.79 1.60
C GLY A 423 -17.00 26.16 0.20
N ALA A 424 -17.59 26.92 -0.73
CA ALA A 424 -17.75 26.49 -2.11
C ALA A 424 -16.40 26.49 -2.86
N GLY A 425 -16.14 25.43 -3.61
CA GLY A 425 -15.05 25.31 -4.56
C GLY A 425 -15.49 25.64 -5.97
N ALA A 426 -14.65 26.31 -6.74
CA ALA A 426 -14.84 26.55 -8.17
C ALA A 426 -13.78 25.79 -8.96
N GLU A 427 -14.22 25.07 -9.96
CA GLU A 427 -13.36 24.26 -10.81
C GLU A 427 -13.62 24.61 -12.29
N TRP A 428 -12.54 24.83 -13.02
CA TRP A 428 -12.59 25.07 -14.45
C TRP A 428 -11.92 23.90 -15.17
N LEU A 429 -12.71 23.07 -15.80
CA LEU A 429 -12.32 21.88 -16.55
C LEU A 429 -12.22 22.20 -18.03
N VAL A 430 -11.07 21.93 -18.65
CA VAL A 430 -10.88 21.99 -20.10
C VAL A 430 -10.40 20.63 -20.60
N THR A 431 -11.09 20.09 -21.61
CA THR A 431 -10.86 18.72 -22.12
C THR A 431 -10.63 18.71 -23.63
N THR A 432 -9.77 17.81 -24.13
CA THR A 432 -9.55 17.54 -25.55
C THR A 432 -9.25 16.07 -25.78
N LEU A 433 -9.70 15.50 -26.90
CA LEU A 433 -9.38 14.12 -27.28
C LEU A 433 -7.94 13.97 -27.76
N ARG A 434 -7.26 12.93 -27.29
CA ARG A 434 -5.94 12.51 -27.72
C ARG A 434 -5.96 11.00 -28.04
N PRO A 435 -4.95 10.46 -28.76
CA PRO A 435 -4.91 9.03 -29.11
C PRO A 435 -4.96 8.09 -27.88
N ASN A 436 -4.47 8.54 -26.72
CA ASN A 436 -4.40 7.78 -25.47
C ASN A 436 -5.57 8.04 -24.50
N GLY A 437 -6.58 8.85 -24.89
CA GLY A 437 -7.76 9.15 -24.09
C GLY A 437 -8.15 10.62 -24.11
N LEU A 438 -9.00 11.02 -23.16
CA LEU A 438 -9.40 12.41 -22.98
C LEU A 438 -8.37 13.13 -22.09
N PHE A 439 -7.55 13.98 -22.71
CA PHE A 439 -6.68 14.88 -21.96
C PHE A 439 -7.49 15.97 -21.29
N TYR A 440 -7.20 16.27 -20.04
CA TYR A 440 -7.90 17.32 -19.30
C TYR A 440 -6.97 18.18 -18.45
N VAL A 441 -7.36 19.41 -18.29
CA VAL A 441 -6.80 20.38 -17.35
C VAL A 441 -7.93 20.82 -16.43
N ILE A 442 -7.79 20.64 -15.13
CA ILE A 442 -8.74 21.14 -14.13
C ILE A 442 -8.04 22.15 -13.23
N CYS A 443 -8.57 23.37 -13.22
CA CYS A 443 -8.11 24.49 -12.38
C CYS A 443 -9.00 24.60 -11.16
N ILE A 444 -8.44 24.59 -9.97
CA ILE A 444 -9.17 24.45 -8.69
C ILE A 444 -8.79 25.60 -7.77
N ALA A 445 -9.80 26.29 -7.22
CA ALA A 445 -9.65 27.21 -6.10
C ALA A 445 -10.98 27.34 -5.34
N PRO A 446 -10.97 27.73 -4.04
CA PRO A 446 -12.20 28.19 -3.38
C PRO A 446 -12.83 29.34 -4.16
N GLN A 447 -14.15 29.35 -4.23
CA GLN A 447 -14.88 30.38 -5.01
C GLN A 447 -14.52 31.83 -4.59
N LYS A 448 -14.29 32.06 -3.30
CA LYS A 448 -13.89 33.37 -2.76
C LYS A 448 -12.52 33.85 -3.28
N ASP A 449 -11.63 32.96 -3.60
CA ASP A 449 -10.25 33.23 -4.00
C ASP A 449 -10.02 33.01 -5.51
N TYR A 450 -11.01 32.46 -6.23
CA TYR A 450 -10.90 32.05 -7.62
C TYR A 450 -10.40 33.16 -8.55
N GLU A 451 -10.86 34.40 -8.34
CA GLU A 451 -10.46 35.55 -9.18
C GLU A 451 -8.95 35.83 -9.06
N THR A 452 -8.38 35.70 -7.85
CA THR A 452 -6.93 35.85 -7.61
C THR A 452 -6.09 34.86 -8.43
N TYR A 453 -6.61 33.66 -8.70
CA TYR A 453 -5.92 32.60 -9.44
C TYR A 453 -6.29 32.57 -10.93
N SER A 454 -7.36 33.25 -11.33
CA SER A 454 -7.96 33.14 -12.66
C SER A 454 -7.01 33.50 -13.80
N SER A 455 -6.11 34.49 -13.61
CA SER A 455 -5.11 34.89 -14.59
C SER A 455 -4.05 33.81 -14.80
N ALA A 456 -3.58 33.18 -13.71
CA ALA A 456 -2.64 32.07 -13.76
C ALA A 456 -3.27 30.84 -14.44
N PHE A 457 -4.52 30.53 -14.11
CA PHE A 457 -5.26 29.42 -14.74
C PHE A 457 -5.39 29.60 -16.25
N ARG A 458 -5.74 30.81 -16.72
CA ARG A 458 -5.78 31.13 -18.14
C ARG A 458 -4.40 30.97 -18.80
N ALA A 459 -3.35 31.47 -18.15
CA ALA A 459 -1.98 31.35 -18.68
C ALA A 459 -1.54 29.89 -18.81
N VAL A 460 -1.80 29.07 -17.78
CA VAL A 460 -1.50 27.62 -17.83
C VAL A 460 -2.22 26.96 -19.01
N ILE A 461 -3.53 27.13 -19.13
CA ILE A 461 -4.34 26.52 -20.20
C ILE A 461 -3.85 26.95 -21.59
N HIS A 462 -3.58 28.25 -21.80
CA HIS A 462 -3.12 28.77 -23.09
C HIS A 462 -1.70 28.33 -23.44
N SER A 463 -0.90 27.96 -22.45
CA SER A 463 0.48 27.49 -22.65
C SER A 463 0.61 26.02 -23.01
N VAL A 464 -0.46 25.22 -22.87
CA VAL A 464 -0.43 23.80 -23.20
C VAL A 464 -0.04 23.60 -24.66
N ARG A 465 0.92 22.71 -24.91
CA ARG A 465 1.30 22.26 -26.25
C ARG A 465 1.45 20.74 -26.23
N PHE A 466 1.06 20.12 -27.32
CA PHE A 466 1.22 18.70 -27.54
C PHE A 466 2.40 18.43 -28.46
N PRO A 467 3.20 17.38 -28.24
CA PRO A 467 4.21 16.95 -29.18
C PRO A 467 3.54 16.56 -30.51
N ASN A 468 4.25 16.80 -31.63
CA ASN A 468 3.79 16.46 -32.97
C ASN A 468 3.74 14.95 -33.20
#